data_2aab8e1ff2b5e0305d6779f235121308
#
_entry.id   2aab8e1ff2b5e0305d6779f235121308
#
_cell.length_a   1.000
_cell.length_b   1.000
_cell.length_c   1.000
_cell.angle_alpha   90.00
_cell.angle_beta   90.00
_cell.angle_gamma   90.00
#
_symmetry.space_group_name_H-M   'P 1'
#
loop_
_entity.id
_entity.type
_entity.pdbx_description
1 polymer ?
#
loop_
_entity_poly.entity_id
_entity_poly.type
_entity_poly.pdbx_seq_one_letter_code
_entity_poly.pdbx_strand_id
1 'polypeptide(L)'
;HVLVDEYQDTNHAQYRFLQLIAGEHQNLMVVGDPDQSIYAFRSADIRNIMEFERDFGGAKQIALEQNYRSTNAILRAANDVIENNSERKPKQLFSELGEGEPVEAIEVEDEHAEARFVAARIASLVEEGFSGSEIAVFYRMNAQSRVLEDVLVRQAVAYQVIGGPRFYERAETRDAVAYLAVLNNTDDAVSLMRIANRPRRGIGDTSIQRM
;
A
#
# COMPACT_ATOMS: atom_id res chain seq x y z
N HIS A 1 10.69 20.49 -20.51
CA HIS A 1 10.37 20.49 -19.08
C HIS A 1 10.33 19.07 -18.57
N VAL A 2 10.94 18.82 -17.43
CA VAL A 2 10.88 17.55 -16.73
C VAL A 2 10.17 17.76 -15.40
N LEU A 3 9.10 17.01 -15.15
CA LEU A 3 8.32 17.06 -13.93
C LEU A 3 8.36 15.68 -13.28
N VAL A 4 8.68 15.60 -12.00
CA VAL A 4 8.79 14.34 -11.26
C VAL A 4 7.96 14.46 -10.00
N ASP A 5 7.04 13.54 -9.83
CA ASP A 5 6.24 13.39 -8.62
C ASP A 5 6.79 12.27 -7.74
N GLU A 6 6.44 12.29 -6.44
CA GLU A 6 6.89 11.31 -5.43
C GLU A 6 8.41 11.10 -5.44
N TYR A 7 9.16 12.21 -5.53
CA TYR A 7 10.60 12.16 -5.75
C TYR A 7 11.37 11.47 -4.63
N GLN A 8 10.85 11.42 -3.41
CA GLN A 8 11.42 10.68 -2.27
C GLN A 8 11.48 9.17 -2.50
N ASP A 9 10.69 8.63 -3.45
CA ASP A 9 10.63 7.21 -3.74
C ASP A 9 11.51 6.80 -4.93
N THR A 10 12.29 7.74 -5.46
CA THR A 10 13.21 7.47 -6.57
C THR A 10 14.42 6.65 -6.13
N ASN A 11 14.82 5.70 -6.97
CA ASN A 11 16.07 4.96 -6.80
C ASN A 11 17.24 5.64 -7.52
N HIS A 12 18.46 5.14 -7.28
CA HIS A 12 19.68 5.71 -7.87
C HIS A 12 19.68 5.72 -9.42
N ALA A 13 19.11 4.70 -10.07
CA ALA A 13 19.05 4.66 -11.53
C ALA A 13 18.12 5.74 -12.09
N GLN A 14 16.96 5.94 -11.47
CA GLN A 14 16.02 7.02 -11.80
C GLN A 14 16.64 8.40 -11.58
N TYR A 15 17.34 8.59 -10.46
CA TYR A 15 18.08 9.82 -10.19
C TYR A 15 19.15 10.10 -11.28
N ARG A 16 19.96 9.11 -11.65
CA ARG A 16 20.96 9.26 -12.73
C ARG A 16 20.31 9.55 -14.07
N PHE A 17 19.19 8.92 -14.36
CA PHE A 17 18.43 9.21 -15.57
C PHE A 17 17.98 10.67 -15.63
N LEU A 18 17.45 11.21 -14.52
CA LEU A 18 17.05 12.60 -14.43
C LEU A 18 18.23 13.57 -14.61
N GLN A 19 19.40 13.25 -14.02
CA GLN A 19 20.61 14.05 -14.24
C GLN A 19 21.02 14.09 -15.72
N LEU A 20 20.88 12.97 -16.44
CA LEU A 20 21.25 12.90 -17.87
C LEU A 20 20.28 13.69 -18.76
N ILE A 21 18.98 13.64 -18.49
CA ILE A 21 17.98 14.31 -19.34
C ILE A 21 17.80 15.79 -19.02
N ALA A 22 18.05 16.21 -17.78
CA ALA A 22 17.83 17.58 -17.32
C ALA A 22 19.12 18.36 -17.01
N GLY A 23 20.27 17.71 -17.00
CA GLY A 23 21.54 18.31 -16.54
C GLY A 23 21.99 19.54 -17.31
N GLU A 24 21.77 19.59 -18.63
CA GLU A 24 22.18 20.73 -19.46
C GLU A 24 21.25 21.94 -19.32
N HIS A 25 19.93 21.70 -19.39
CA HIS A 25 18.96 22.80 -19.42
C HIS A 25 18.38 23.14 -18.05
N GLN A 26 18.57 22.30 -17.03
CA GLN A 26 18.08 22.43 -15.66
C GLN A 26 16.61 22.79 -15.49
N ASN A 27 15.79 22.47 -16.52
CA ASN A 27 14.36 22.73 -16.53
C ASN A 27 13.62 21.55 -15.91
N LEU A 28 13.88 21.33 -14.63
CA LEU A 28 13.45 20.23 -13.82
C LEU A 28 12.67 20.75 -12.61
N MET A 29 11.49 20.20 -12.38
CA MET A 29 10.72 20.39 -11.17
C MET A 29 10.45 19.01 -10.54
N VAL A 30 10.73 18.90 -9.26
CA VAL A 30 10.42 17.71 -8.47
C VAL A 30 9.45 18.06 -7.37
N VAL A 31 8.50 17.17 -7.11
CA VAL A 31 7.57 17.25 -5.98
C VAL A 31 7.72 15.98 -5.15
N GLY A 32 7.72 16.12 -3.85
CA GLY A 32 7.84 14.97 -2.96
C GLY A 32 7.83 15.39 -1.50
N ASP A 33 7.66 14.41 -0.66
CA ASP A 33 7.64 14.56 0.79
C ASP A 33 8.62 13.58 1.44
N PRO A 34 9.77 14.05 1.97
CA PRO A 34 10.75 13.18 2.63
C PRO A 34 10.14 12.34 3.75
N ASP A 35 9.14 12.90 4.46
CA ASP A 35 8.49 12.23 5.58
C ASP A 35 7.60 11.03 5.13
N GLN A 36 7.30 10.93 3.82
CA GLN A 36 6.55 9.83 3.21
C GLN A 36 7.43 8.78 2.50
N SER A 37 8.75 8.84 2.66
CA SER A 37 9.68 7.87 2.07
C SER A 37 9.58 6.52 2.79
N ILE A 38 8.77 5.60 2.24
CA ILE A 38 8.51 4.26 2.80
C ILE A 38 8.96 3.11 1.89
N TYR A 39 9.60 3.41 0.74
CA TYR A 39 9.99 2.42 -0.27
C TYR A 39 11.50 2.09 -0.29
N ALA A 40 12.21 2.29 0.83
CA ALA A 40 13.63 1.91 0.95
C ALA A 40 13.87 0.43 0.60
N PHE A 41 12.93 -0.48 0.94
CA PHE A 41 12.96 -1.90 0.58
C PHE A 41 12.84 -2.17 -0.94
N ARG A 42 12.45 -1.16 -1.74
CA ARG A 42 12.45 -1.17 -3.21
C ARG A 42 13.58 -0.36 -3.79
N SER A 43 14.63 -0.14 -3.00
CA SER A 43 15.83 0.64 -3.38
C SER A 43 15.57 2.13 -3.60
N ALA A 44 14.48 2.70 -3.06
CA ALA A 44 14.33 4.15 -2.96
C ALA A 44 15.41 4.73 -2.06
N ASP A 45 15.95 5.88 -2.44
CA ASP A 45 17.01 6.55 -1.69
C ASP A 45 16.56 7.98 -1.32
N ILE A 46 16.23 8.18 -0.05
CA ILE A 46 15.78 9.46 0.48
C ILE A 46 16.81 10.59 0.25
N ARG A 47 18.09 10.25 0.10
CA ARG A 47 19.14 11.25 -0.18
C ARG A 47 18.87 12.01 -1.46
N ASN A 48 18.23 11.40 -2.45
CA ASN A 48 17.90 12.06 -3.72
C ASN A 48 17.09 13.35 -3.48
N ILE A 49 16.10 13.33 -2.59
CA ILE A 49 15.30 14.54 -2.28
C ILE A 49 15.97 15.43 -1.25
N MET A 50 16.69 14.86 -0.29
CA MET A 50 17.36 15.62 0.75
C MET A 50 18.52 16.48 0.20
N GLU A 51 19.24 15.95 -0.79
CA GLU A 51 20.42 16.56 -1.39
C GLU A 51 20.13 17.27 -2.73
N PHE A 52 18.86 17.34 -3.14
CA PHE A 52 18.47 17.89 -4.44
C PHE A 52 19.02 19.29 -4.72
N GLU A 53 19.00 20.20 -3.73
CA GLU A 53 19.52 21.57 -3.87
C GLU A 53 21.02 21.59 -4.11
N ARG A 54 21.76 20.64 -3.54
CA ARG A 54 23.20 20.49 -3.76
C ARG A 54 23.49 20.00 -5.18
N ASP A 55 22.70 19.05 -5.65
CA ASP A 55 22.93 18.34 -6.91
C ASP A 55 22.44 19.15 -8.12
N PHE A 56 21.41 19.96 -7.92
CA PHE A 56 20.87 20.91 -8.91
C PHE A 56 20.99 22.33 -8.35
N GLY A 57 22.20 22.90 -8.48
CA GLY A 57 22.54 24.22 -7.92
C GLY A 57 21.56 25.31 -8.37
N GLY A 58 21.06 26.09 -7.42
CA GLY A 58 20.11 27.17 -7.66
C GLY A 58 18.63 26.73 -7.67
N ALA A 59 18.33 25.49 -7.31
CA ALA A 59 16.95 25.02 -7.15
C ALA A 59 16.20 25.87 -6.11
N LYS A 60 14.97 26.27 -6.46
CA LYS A 60 14.08 27.00 -5.55
C LYS A 60 13.21 26.00 -4.82
N GLN A 61 13.28 25.96 -3.51
CA GLN A 61 12.39 25.15 -2.67
C GLN A 61 11.14 25.94 -2.30
N ILE A 62 9.99 25.30 -2.42
CA ILE A 62 8.68 25.82 -2.01
C ILE A 62 8.04 24.78 -1.10
N ALA A 63 7.77 25.13 0.15
CA ALA A 63 7.05 24.26 1.07
C ALA A 63 5.53 24.42 0.86
N LEU A 64 4.82 23.29 0.72
CA LEU A 64 3.36 23.21 0.66
C LEU A 64 2.85 22.65 1.98
N GLU A 65 2.57 23.53 2.95
CA GLU A 65 2.24 23.13 4.32
C GLU A 65 0.73 23.04 4.57
N GLN A 66 -0.08 23.69 3.74
CA GLN A 66 -1.54 23.59 3.84
C GLN A 66 -2.04 22.25 3.29
N ASN A 67 -2.71 21.48 4.14
CA ASN A 67 -3.33 20.21 3.79
C ASN A 67 -4.84 20.42 3.55
N TYR A 68 -5.33 19.85 2.45
CA TYR A 68 -6.73 19.95 2.01
C TYR A 68 -7.48 18.61 2.14
N ARG A 69 -6.82 17.58 2.67
CA ARG A 69 -7.36 16.22 2.77
C ARG A 69 -7.87 15.88 4.17
N SER A 70 -7.10 16.25 5.18
CA SER A 70 -7.28 15.77 6.55
C SER A 70 -7.61 16.90 7.51
N THR A 71 -8.36 16.58 8.57
CA THR A 71 -8.64 17.47 9.68
C THR A 71 -7.41 17.65 10.59
N ASN A 72 -7.42 18.66 11.46
CA ASN A 72 -6.29 18.97 12.32
C ASN A 72 -5.99 17.88 13.37
N ALA A 73 -6.98 17.12 13.83
CA ALA A 73 -6.75 15.98 14.73
C ALA A 73 -5.87 14.91 14.07
N ILE A 74 -6.13 14.58 12.80
CA ILE A 74 -5.33 13.62 12.02
C ILE A 74 -3.92 14.17 11.79
N LEU A 75 -3.82 15.46 11.40
CA LEU A 75 -2.51 16.07 11.11
C LEU A 75 -1.63 16.18 12.35
N ARG A 76 -2.20 16.44 13.54
CA ARG A 76 -1.43 16.40 14.78
C ARG A 76 -0.86 15.02 15.06
N ALA A 77 -1.69 13.99 14.99
CA ALA A 77 -1.21 12.63 15.19
C ALA A 77 -0.10 12.25 14.19
N ALA A 78 -0.22 12.66 12.93
CA ALA A 78 0.80 12.43 11.92
C ALA A 78 2.10 13.23 12.21
N ASN A 79 1.98 14.51 12.60
CA ASN A 79 3.13 15.35 12.97
C ASN A 79 3.85 14.76 14.19
N ASP A 80 3.12 14.35 15.25
CA ASP A 80 3.70 13.76 16.46
C ASP A 80 4.48 12.47 16.15
N VAL A 81 3.98 11.63 15.25
CA VAL A 81 4.68 10.42 14.81
C VAL A 81 5.97 10.78 14.07
N ILE A 82 5.91 11.71 13.12
CA ILE A 82 7.04 12.01 12.25
C ILE A 82 8.12 12.85 12.97
N GLU A 83 7.79 13.56 14.05
CA GLU A 83 8.76 14.30 14.86
C GLU A 83 9.81 13.40 15.51
N ASN A 84 9.55 12.10 15.63
CA ASN A 84 10.56 11.15 16.10
C ASN A 84 11.70 10.90 15.09
N ASN A 85 11.59 11.35 13.85
CA ASN A 85 12.66 11.28 12.87
C ASN A 85 13.65 12.46 13.06
N SER A 86 14.90 12.13 13.34
CA SER A 86 15.97 13.13 13.57
C SER A 86 16.47 13.79 12.28
N GLU A 87 16.40 13.09 11.15
CA GLU A 87 16.91 13.55 9.86
C GLU A 87 15.74 13.98 8.95
N ARG A 88 15.13 15.13 9.25
CA ARG A 88 14.02 15.65 8.43
C ARG A 88 14.18 17.14 8.12
N LYS A 89 13.60 17.60 7.02
CA LYS A 89 13.38 19.02 6.77
C LYS A 89 12.17 19.47 7.59
N PRO A 90 12.30 20.41 8.54
CA PRO A 90 11.17 20.85 9.36
C PRO A 90 10.05 21.41 8.50
N LYS A 91 8.84 20.92 8.72
CA LYS A 91 7.58 21.43 8.18
C LYS A 91 6.47 21.10 9.14
N GLN A 92 5.41 21.87 9.12
CA GLN A 92 4.24 21.65 9.95
C GLN A 92 2.98 21.73 9.09
N LEU A 93 2.35 20.58 8.90
CA LEU A 93 1.09 20.53 8.16
C LEU A 93 -0.05 21.08 9.00
N PHE A 94 -0.87 21.91 8.38
CA PHE A 94 -2.11 22.44 8.96
C PHE A 94 -3.26 22.37 7.96
N SER A 95 -4.49 22.43 8.45
CA SER A 95 -5.70 22.41 7.62
C SER A 95 -6.72 23.43 8.06
N GLU A 96 -7.48 23.96 7.12
CA GLU A 96 -8.65 24.80 7.35
C GLU A 96 -9.97 24.00 7.47
N LEU A 97 -9.89 22.66 7.37
CA LEU A 97 -11.07 21.76 7.51
C LEU A 97 -11.57 21.63 8.95
N GLY A 98 -10.98 22.37 9.89
CA GLY A 98 -11.33 22.33 11.30
C GLY A 98 -10.67 21.19 12.06
N GLU A 99 -11.15 20.97 13.31
CA GLU A 99 -10.53 20.01 14.23
C GLU A 99 -10.78 18.57 13.83
N GLY A 100 -12.00 18.23 13.44
CA GLY A 100 -12.41 16.87 13.11
C GLY A 100 -12.52 15.94 14.34
N GLU A 101 -12.87 14.69 14.07
CA GLU A 101 -12.97 13.66 15.10
C GLU A 101 -11.57 13.26 15.60
N PRO A 102 -11.44 12.91 16.90
CA PRO A 102 -10.18 12.47 17.47
C PRO A 102 -9.71 11.15 16.84
N VAL A 103 -8.38 10.97 16.75
CA VAL A 103 -7.78 9.69 16.41
C VAL A 103 -7.86 8.76 17.61
N GLU A 104 -8.44 7.58 17.43
CA GLU A 104 -8.59 6.56 18.46
C GLU A 104 -7.55 5.46 18.28
N ALA A 105 -6.93 5.03 19.36
CA ALA A 105 -6.08 3.84 19.41
C ALA A 105 -6.74 2.78 20.29
N ILE A 106 -6.96 1.60 19.73
CA ILE A 106 -7.70 0.52 20.40
C ILE A 106 -6.82 -0.73 20.42
N GLU A 107 -6.63 -1.28 21.60
CA GLU A 107 -5.96 -2.57 21.80
C GLU A 107 -7.01 -3.67 21.94
N VAL A 108 -6.79 -4.78 21.26
CA VAL A 108 -7.66 -5.97 21.27
C VAL A 108 -6.84 -7.23 21.53
N GLU A 109 -7.49 -8.34 21.89
CA GLU A 109 -6.84 -9.57 22.32
C GLU A 109 -6.11 -10.31 21.20
N ASP A 110 -6.70 -10.34 19.99
CA ASP A 110 -6.16 -11.09 18.86
C ASP A 110 -6.65 -10.52 17.51
N GLU A 111 -6.16 -11.07 16.40
CA GLU A 111 -6.54 -10.68 15.04
C GLU A 111 -8.02 -10.94 14.72
N HIS A 112 -8.66 -11.89 15.38
CA HIS A 112 -10.08 -12.14 15.21
C HIS A 112 -10.94 -11.11 15.95
N ALA A 113 -10.48 -10.67 17.14
CA ALA A 113 -11.10 -9.57 17.88
C ALA A 113 -10.96 -8.26 17.10
N GLU A 114 -9.78 -8.01 16.50
CA GLU A 114 -9.54 -6.87 15.60
C GLU A 114 -10.53 -6.87 14.44
N ALA A 115 -10.64 -7.98 13.71
CA ALA A 115 -11.52 -8.07 12.56
C ALA A 115 -13.02 -7.90 12.94
N ARG A 116 -13.44 -8.46 14.09
CA ARG A 116 -14.81 -8.25 14.61
C ARG A 116 -15.07 -6.80 14.97
N PHE A 117 -14.09 -6.15 15.63
CA PHE A 117 -14.18 -4.73 15.98
C PHE A 117 -14.32 -3.87 14.71
N VAL A 118 -13.45 -4.09 13.71
CA VAL A 118 -13.48 -3.38 12.43
C VAL A 118 -14.83 -3.55 11.74
N ALA A 119 -15.34 -4.78 11.65
CA ALA A 119 -16.63 -5.04 11.01
C ALA A 119 -17.80 -4.40 11.75
N ALA A 120 -17.78 -4.41 13.08
CA ALA A 120 -18.80 -3.73 13.91
C ALA A 120 -18.74 -2.21 13.72
N ARG A 121 -17.54 -1.62 13.66
CA ARG A 121 -17.38 -0.17 13.44
C ARG A 121 -17.85 0.23 12.04
N ILE A 122 -17.59 -0.59 11.01
CA ILE A 122 -18.12 -0.37 9.66
C ILE A 122 -19.65 -0.36 9.68
N ALA A 123 -20.27 -1.33 10.36
CA ALA A 123 -21.74 -1.39 10.47
C ALA A 123 -22.30 -0.13 11.12
N SER A 124 -21.70 0.33 12.24
CA SER A 124 -22.09 1.58 12.91
C SER A 124 -21.99 2.80 11.98
N LEU A 125 -20.88 2.94 11.26
CA LEU A 125 -20.69 4.05 10.32
C LEU A 125 -21.72 4.04 9.20
N VAL A 126 -22.08 2.85 8.68
CA VAL A 126 -23.13 2.74 7.66
C VAL A 126 -24.50 3.12 8.23
N GLU A 127 -24.81 2.75 9.47
CA GLU A 127 -26.03 3.19 10.16
C GLU A 127 -26.04 4.70 10.41
N GLU A 128 -24.89 5.31 10.65
CA GLU A 128 -24.69 6.77 10.76
C GLU A 128 -24.82 7.50 9.41
N GLY A 129 -24.89 6.77 8.29
CA GLY A 129 -25.14 7.29 6.95
C GLY A 129 -23.92 7.34 6.03
N PHE A 130 -22.76 6.82 6.45
CA PHE A 130 -21.60 6.72 5.58
C PHE A 130 -21.80 5.65 4.50
N SER A 131 -21.37 5.95 3.30
CA SER A 131 -21.28 4.94 2.22
C SER A 131 -20.06 4.02 2.45
N GLY A 132 -20.18 2.74 2.13
CA GLY A 132 -19.03 1.83 2.17
C GLY A 132 -17.83 2.28 1.33
N SER A 133 -18.06 3.09 0.29
CA SER A 133 -17.00 3.69 -0.52
C SER A 133 -16.22 4.81 0.19
N GLU A 134 -16.72 5.31 1.30
CA GLU A 134 -16.08 6.33 2.13
C GLU A 134 -15.28 5.72 3.29
N ILE A 135 -15.32 4.39 3.44
CA ILE A 135 -14.66 3.66 4.52
C ILE A 135 -13.49 2.86 3.93
N ALA A 136 -12.31 3.05 4.49
CA ALA A 136 -11.12 2.28 4.11
C ALA A 136 -10.48 1.60 5.32
N VAL A 137 -10.07 0.35 5.15
CA VAL A 137 -9.33 -0.41 6.16
C VAL A 137 -7.92 -0.68 5.63
N PHE A 138 -6.92 -0.21 6.36
CA PHE A 138 -5.51 -0.39 6.00
C PHE A 138 -4.86 -1.44 6.88
N TYR A 139 -4.00 -2.24 6.30
CA TYR A 139 -3.17 -3.22 7.01
C TYR A 139 -1.75 -3.24 6.45
N ARG A 140 -0.79 -3.64 7.28
CA ARG A 140 0.64 -3.62 6.90
C ARG A 140 1.04 -4.80 6.02
N MET A 141 0.51 -5.97 6.28
CA MET A 141 0.87 -7.21 5.59
C MET A 141 -0.35 -7.86 4.94
N ASN A 142 -0.16 -8.36 3.73
CA ASN A 142 -1.24 -9.05 3.01
C ASN A 142 -1.84 -10.25 3.79
N ALA A 143 -1.07 -10.88 4.68
CA ALA A 143 -1.58 -11.98 5.50
C ALA A 143 -2.74 -11.55 6.42
N GLN A 144 -2.75 -10.30 6.88
CA GLN A 144 -3.79 -9.75 7.75
C GLN A 144 -5.16 -9.66 7.05
N SER A 145 -5.19 -9.52 5.70
CA SER A 145 -6.46 -9.41 4.97
C SER A 145 -7.36 -10.63 5.15
N ARG A 146 -6.78 -11.84 5.34
CA ARG A 146 -7.55 -13.07 5.41
C ARG A 146 -8.58 -13.05 6.53
N VAL A 147 -8.17 -12.70 7.74
CA VAL A 147 -9.07 -12.69 8.91
C VAL A 147 -10.11 -11.60 8.78
N LEU A 148 -9.72 -10.43 8.25
CA LEU A 148 -10.64 -9.34 7.94
C LEU A 148 -11.68 -9.77 6.89
N GLU A 149 -11.24 -10.36 5.78
CA GLU A 149 -12.13 -10.85 4.71
C GLU A 149 -13.10 -11.91 5.21
N ASP A 150 -12.62 -12.90 5.99
CA ASP A 150 -13.46 -13.95 6.56
C ASP A 150 -14.58 -13.39 7.47
N VAL A 151 -14.26 -12.39 8.30
CA VAL A 151 -15.23 -11.77 9.20
C VAL A 151 -16.22 -10.88 8.43
N LEU A 152 -15.74 -10.07 7.47
CA LEU A 152 -16.59 -9.22 6.64
C LEU A 152 -17.60 -10.07 5.83
N VAL A 153 -17.15 -11.18 5.25
CA VAL A 153 -18.05 -12.13 4.55
C VAL A 153 -19.10 -12.71 5.48
N ARG A 154 -18.72 -13.16 6.68
CA ARG A 154 -19.67 -13.72 7.67
C ARG A 154 -20.71 -12.72 8.13
N GLN A 155 -20.34 -11.45 8.18
CA GLN A 155 -21.23 -10.36 8.59
C GLN A 155 -21.97 -9.71 7.41
N ALA A 156 -21.84 -10.27 6.20
CA ALA A 156 -22.44 -9.77 4.96
C ALA A 156 -22.05 -8.30 4.64
N VAL A 157 -20.87 -7.86 5.08
CA VAL A 157 -20.32 -6.55 4.73
C VAL A 157 -19.65 -6.64 3.37
N ALA A 158 -20.13 -5.85 2.41
CA ALA A 158 -19.52 -5.78 1.09
C ALA A 158 -18.17 -5.06 1.16
N TYR A 159 -17.14 -5.61 0.54
CA TYR A 159 -15.79 -5.02 0.52
C TYR A 159 -15.10 -5.24 -0.82
N GLN A 160 -14.07 -4.44 -1.07
CA GLN A 160 -13.15 -4.59 -2.20
C GLN A 160 -11.70 -4.55 -1.69
N VAL A 161 -10.89 -5.54 -2.08
CA VAL A 161 -9.44 -5.50 -1.83
C VAL A 161 -8.77 -4.72 -2.94
N ILE A 162 -8.06 -3.64 -2.56
CA ILE A 162 -7.33 -2.77 -3.49
C ILE A 162 -5.84 -3.10 -3.42
N GLY A 163 -5.20 -3.20 -4.58
CA GLY A 163 -3.75 -3.40 -4.67
C GLY A 163 -3.27 -4.84 -4.58
N GLY A 164 -4.17 -5.81 -4.54
CA GLY A 164 -3.80 -7.23 -4.57
C GLY A 164 -4.99 -8.15 -4.84
N PRO A 165 -4.75 -9.39 -5.30
CA PRO A 165 -5.81 -10.38 -5.40
C PRO A 165 -6.33 -10.74 -4.00
N ARG A 166 -7.65 -11.03 -3.91
CA ARG A 166 -8.24 -11.60 -2.69
C ARG A 166 -7.45 -12.82 -2.25
N PHE A 167 -7.44 -13.12 -0.95
CA PHE A 167 -6.66 -14.23 -0.42
C PHE A 167 -6.83 -15.52 -1.22
N TYR A 168 -8.07 -15.91 -1.52
CA TYR A 168 -8.37 -17.11 -2.28
C TYR A 168 -8.08 -17.02 -3.79
N GLU A 169 -7.84 -15.82 -4.31
CA GLU A 169 -7.46 -15.58 -5.70
C GLU A 169 -5.95 -15.63 -5.93
N ARG A 170 -5.16 -15.61 -4.85
CA ARG A 170 -3.70 -15.68 -4.92
C ARG A 170 -3.25 -16.99 -5.55
N ALA A 171 -2.19 -16.92 -6.34
CA ALA A 171 -1.69 -18.08 -7.08
C ALA A 171 -1.37 -19.26 -6.14
N GLU A 172 -0.71 -18.97 -5.01
CA GLU A 172 -0.30 -19.95 -4.01
C GLU A 172 -1.50 -20.63 -3.35
N THR A 173 -2.53 -19.87 -3.01
CA THR A 173 -3.75 -20.38 -2.41
C THR A 173 -4.52 -21.25 -3.41
N ARG A 174 -4.65 -20.80 -4.65
CA ARG A 174 -5.27 -21.56 -5.73
C ARG A 174 -4.52 -22.86 -6.03
N ASP A 175 -3.20 -22.84 -5.97
CA ASP A 175 -2.38 -24.03 -6.14
C ASP A 175 -2.62 -25.02 -4.99
N ALA A 176 -2.63 -24.56 -3.73
CA ALA A 176 -2.93 -25.38 -2.57
C ALA A 176 -4.35 -25.99 -2.64
N VAL A 177 -5.34 -25.19 -3.00
CA VAL A 177 -6.73 -25.67 -3.19
C VAL A 177 -6.80 -26.70 -4.31
N ALA A 178 -6.08 -26.50 -5.42
CA ALA A 178 -6.04 -27.48 -6.53
C ALA A 178 -5.40 -28.81 -6.10
N TYR A 179 -4.36 -28.80 -5.23
CA TYR A 179 -3.84 -30.05 -4.64
C TYR A 179 -4.90 -30.78 -3.81
N LEU A 180 -5.64 -30.06 -2.97
CA LEU A 180 -6.71 -30.66 -2.16
C LEU A 180 -7.86 -31.18 -3.03
N ALA A 181 -8.21 -30.44 -4.10
CA ALA A 181 -9.24 -30.87 -5.05
C ALA A 181 -8.88 -32.18 -5.75
N VAL A 182 -7.62 -32.31 -6.23
CA VAL A 182 -7.14 -33.56 -6.87
C VAL A 182 -7.08 -34.71 -5.87
N LEU A 183 -6.71 -34.47 -4.60
CA LEU A 183 -6.75 -35.50 -3.57
C LEU A 183 -8.16 -35.98 -3.26
N ASN A 184 -9.15 -35.11 -3.32
CA ASN A 184 -10.54 -35.44 -3.10
C ASN A 184 -11.21 -36.08 -4.35
N ASN A 185 -10.80 -35.64 -5.54
CA ASN A 185 -11.29 -36.15 -6.82
C ASN A 185 -10.14 -36.22 -7.83
N THR A 186 -9.63 -37.41 -8.08
CA THR A 186 -8.53 -37.68 -9.02
C THR A 186 -8.85 -37.39 -10.47
N ASP A 187 -10.15 -37.31 -10.81
CA ASP A 187 -10.63 -37.04 -12.17
C ASP A 187 -10.82 -35.53 -12.44
N ASP A 188 -10.48 -34.66 -11.47
CA ASP A 188 -10.49 -33.20 -11.68
C ASP A 188 -9.30 -32.77 -12.55
N ALA A 189 -9.51 -32.87 -13.86
CA ALA A 189 -8.50 -32.48 -14.86
C ALA A 189 -8.08 -31.02 -14.76
N VAL A 190 -8.97 -30.12 -14.36
CA VAL A 190 -8.65 -28.67 -14.25
C VAL A 190 -7.65 -28.42 -13.13
N SER A 191 -7.93 -28.98 -11.96
CA SER A 191 -7.03 -28.89 -10.81
C SER A 191 -5.72 -29.64 -11.06
N LEU A 192 -5.78 -30.81 -11.68
CA LEU A 192 -4.58 -31.58 -12.06
C LEU A 192 -3.68 -30.79 -13.01
N MET A 193 -4.23 -30.22 -14.06
CA MET A 193 -3.50 -29.40 -15.03
C MET A 193 -2.83 -28.21 -14.35
N ARG A 194 -3.50 -27.58 -13.39
CA ARG A 194 -2.95 -26.46 -12.64
C ARG A 194 -1.71 -26.84 -11.85
N ILE A 195 -1.70 -28.00 -11.18
CA ILE A 195 -0.61 -28.42 -10.28
C ILE A 195 0.42 -29.32 -10.96
N ALA A 196 0.17 -29.82 -12.16
CA ALA A 196 1.05 -30.79 -12.84
C ALA A 196 2.52 -30.37 -12.84
N ASN A 197 2.80 -29.08 -13.03
CA ASN A 197 4.15 -28.51 -13.05
C ASN A 197 4.40 -27.47 -11.92
N ARG A 198 3.66 -27.56 -10.83
CA ARG A 198 3.83 -26.73 -9.62
C ARG A 198 3.93 -27.61 -8.38
N PRO A 199 5.09 -27.73 -7.72
CA PRO A 199 6.41 -27.17 -8.14
C PRO A 199 6.87 -27.73 -9.47
N ARG A 200 7.88 -27.11 -10.08
CA ARG A 200 8.38 -27.49 -11.42
C ARG A 200 8.88 -28.94 -11.43
N ARG A 201 8.26 -29.80 -12.27
CA ARG A 201 8.55 -31.23 -12.39
C ARG A 201 9.13 -31.63 -13.74
N GLY A 202 9.39 -30.66 -14.64
CA GLY A 202 9.92 -30.94 -15.97
C GLY A 202 8.87 -31.52 -16.94
N ILE A 203 7.57 -31.40 -16.63
CA ILE A 203 6.50 -31.85 -17.52
C ILE A 203 6.32 -30.78 -18.59
N GLY A 204 6.63 -31.13 -19.85
CA GLY A 204 6.46 -30.23 -20.99
C GLY A 204 5.01 -30.12 -21.44
N ASP A 205 4.68 -29.05 -22.18
CA ASP A 205 3.33 -28.79 -22.69
C ASP A 205 2.78 -29.95 -23.54
N THR A 206 3.63 -30.62 -24.31
CA THR A 206 3.25 -31.80 -25.11
C THR A 206 2.79 -32.98 -24.23
N SER A 207 3.37 -33.13 -23.05
CA SER A 207 2.96 -34.18 -22.10
C SER A 207 1.65 -33.81 -21.40
N ILE A 208 1.46 -32.53 -21.09
CA ILE A 208 0.22 -32.01 -20.52
C ILE A 208 -0.96 -32.17 -21.51
N GLN A 209 -0.72 -31.90 -22.78
CA GLN A 209 -1.77 -32.06 -23.82
C GLN A 209 -2.19 -33.53 -24.05
N ARG A 210 -1.41 -34.50 -23.60
CA ARG A 210 -1.71 -35.95 -23.72
C ARG A 210 -2.32 -36.54 -22.45
N MET A 211 -2.39 -35.77 -21.37
CA MET A 211 -3.13 -36.10 -20.16
C MET A 211 -4.61 -35.77 -20.29
#